data_530f59a669c44eaa3c2a8b1a3f1eae0b
#
_entry.id   530f59a669c44eaa3c2a8b1a3f1eae0b
#
_cell.length_a   1.000
_cell.length_b   1.000
_cell.length_c   1.000
_cell.angle_alpha   90.00
_cell.angle_beta   90.00
_cell.angle_gamma   90.00
#
_symmetry.space_group_name_H-M   'P 1'
#
loop_
_entity.id
_entity.type
_entity.pdbx_description
1 polymer ?
#
loop_
_entity_poly.entity_id
_entity_poly.type
_entity_poly.pdbx_seq_one_letter_code
_entity_poly.pdbx_strand_id
1 'polypeptide(L)'
;YEKLIKDYPGKPELNYYLADALTQEGEIGKAIDAYDALESSIGMSEALSMQKYKLYNALEQNDNAFKEVEKLAAKFPMESRYQIILGDLHLEKNDTVKALKYYQKAHEIDPESPYYIVSMANYYEVVGNKDAAETQIRNALVNEKLDVETKVGILSRYILKLQQTKKG
;
A
#
# COMPACT_ATOMS: atom_id res chain seq x y z
N TYR A 1 21.64 7.15 19.24
CA TYR A 1 22.04 6.92 17.83
C TYR A 1 22.58 8.18 17.14
N GLU A 2 21.99 9.35 17.34
CA GLU A 2 22.46 10.61 16.70
C GLU A 2 23.93 10.89 16.99
N LYS A 3 24.38 10.69 18.24
CA LYS A 3 25.80 10.80 18.60
C LYS A 3 26.68 9.77 17.89
N LEU A 4 26.22 8.53 17.81
CA LEU A 4 26.95 7.45 17.12
C LEU A 4 27.09 7.70 15.62
N ILE A 5 26.06 8.28 14.99
CA ILE A 5 26.10 8.64 13.56
C ILE A 5 27.15 9.72 13.31
N LYS A 6 27.25 10.72 14.21
CA LYS A 6 28.30 11.76 14.15
C LYS A 6 29.70 11.18 14.32
N ASP A 7 29.85 10.25 15.25
CA ASP A 7 31.14 9.63 15.57
C ASP A 7 31.56 8.60 14.51
N TYR A 8 30.60 7.99 13.80
CA TYR A 8 30.82 6.94 12.80
C TYR A 8 30.05 7.20 11.50
N PRO A 9 30.39 8.26 10.74
CA PRO A 9 29.63 8.64 9.54
C PRO A 9 29.68 7.61 8.39
N GLY A 10 30.61 6.65 8.45
CA GLY A 10 30.71 5.57 7.47
C GLY A 10 29.86 4.33 7.74
N LYS A 11 28.91 4.40 8.71
CA LYS A 11 28.04 3.29 9.07
C LYS A 11 26.57 3.64 8.79
N PRO A 12 26.10 3.45 7.56
CA PRO A 12 24.72 3.81 7.17
C PRO A 12 23.66 3.03 7.96
N GLU A 13 23.96 1.82 8.44
CA GLU A 13 23.08 1.02 9.28
C GLU A 13 22.64 1.74 10.57
N LEU A 14 23.42 2.70 11.07
CA LEU A 14 23.03 3.49 12.24
C LEU A 14 21.80 4.37 11.96
N ASN A 15 21.65 4.86 10.75
CA ASN A 15 20.44 5.59 10.34
C ASN A 15 19.21 4.68 10.32
N TYR A 16 19.37 3.41 9.97
CA TYR A 16 18.28 2.44 10.04
C TYR A 16 17.80 2.24 11.48
N TYR A 17 18.73 1.99 12.41
CA TYR A 17 18.41 1.83 13.83
C TYR A 17 17.82 3.11 14.44
N LEU A 18 18.32 4.28 14.04
CA LEU A 18 17.75 5.56 14.46
C LEU A 18 16.32 5.71 13.97
N ALA A 19 16.05 5.43 12.71
CA ALA A 19 14.72 5.52 12.12
C ALA A 19 13.73 4.58 12.81
N ASP A 20 14.14 3.35 13.10
CA ASP A 20 13.32 2.38 13.82
C ASP A 20 12.98 2.87 15.24
N ALA A 21 13.98 3.32 15.99
CA ALA A 21 13.78 3.88 17.33
C ALA A 21 12.84 5.10 17.31
N LEU A 22 13.04 6.04 16.39
CA LEU A 22 12.18 7.22 16.24
C LEU A 22 10.74 6.85 15.86
N THR A 23 10.57 5.82 15.04
CA THR A 23 9.24 5.28 14.70
C THR A 23 8.53 4.74 15.94
N GLN A 24 9.24 3.99 16.78
CA GLN A 24 8.69 3.44 18.03
C GLN A 24 8.34 4.54 19.05
N GLU A 25 9.11 5.63 19.06
CA GLU A 25 8.85 6.81 19.90
C GLU A 25 7.73 7.72 19.36
N GLY A 26 7.21 7.45 18.16
CA GLY A 26 6.18 8.27 17.50
C GLY A 26 6.73 9.53 16.82
N GLU A 27 8.04 9.70 16.74
CA GLU A 27 8.73 10.82 16.08
C GLU A 27 8.81 10.58 14.55
N ILE A 28 7.64 10.44 13.91
CA ILE A 28 7.50 9.94 12.53
C ILE A 28 8.26 10.81 11.52
N GLY A 29 8.19 12.13 11.64
CA GLY A 29 8.91 13.05 10.74
C GLY A 29 10.42 12.87 10.80
N LYS A 30 10.97 12.73 12.01
CA LYS A 30 12.41 12.47 12.19
C LYS A 30 12.82 11.08 11.71
N ALA A 31 11.92 10.09 11.84
CA ALA A 31 12.16 8.75 11.30
C ALA A 31 12.29 8.79 9.77
N ILE A 32 11.43 9.55 9.08
CA ILE A 32 11.52 9.74 7.63
C ILE A 32 12.86 10.40 7.26
N ASP A 33 13.30 11.43 7.97
CA ASP A 33 14.59 12.09 7.72
C ASP A 33 15.76 11.11 7.87
N ALA A 34 15.71 10.21 8.86
CA ALA A 34 16.73 9.19 9.05
C ALA A 34 16.72 8.14 7.91
N TYR A 35 15.55 7.74 7.41
CA TYR A 35 15.45 6.89 6.23
C TYR A 35 15.92 7.59 4.95
N ASP A 36 15.66 8.89 4.79
CA ASP A 36 16.16 9.69 3.67
C ASP A 36 17.70 9.77 3.69
N ALA A 37 18.30 9.97 4.85
CA ALA A 37 19.75 9.94 5.02
C ALA A 37 20.34 8.57 4.66
N LEU A 38 19.68 7.49 5.07
CA LEU A 38 20.07 6.12 4.72
C LEU A 38 19.97 5.89 3.19
N GLU A 39 18.86 6.28 2.57
CA GLU A 39 18.67 6.18 1.11
C GLU A 39 19.74 6.95 0.33
N SER A 40 20.12 8.12 0.81
CA SER A 40 21.20 8.92 0.21
C SER A 40 22.56 8.22 0.28
N SER A 41 22.78 7.39 1.31
CA SER A 41 24.04 6.66 1.52
C SER A 41 24.13 5.36 0.75
N ILE A 42 23.05 4.56 0.73
CA ILE A 42 23.03 3.21 0.16
C ILE A 42 22.21 3.06 -1.11
N GLY A 43 21.52 4.12 -1.50
CA GLY A 43 20.59 4.11 -2.62
C GLY A 43 19.20 3.62 -2.25
N MET A 44 18.28 3.73 -3.21
CA MET A 44 16.90 3.31 -3.07
C MET A 44 16.79 1.78 -2.96
N SER A 45 16.01 1.31 -2.00
CA SER A 45 15.62 -0.09 -1.87
C SER A 45 14.12 -0.22 -1.67
N GLU A 46 13.58 -1.39 -2.00
CA GLU A 46 12.15 -1.69 -1.80
C GLU A 46 11.76 -1.55 -0.33
N ALA A 47 12.57 -2.10 0.58
CA ALA A 47 12.32 -2.03 2.02
C ALA A 47 12.26 -0.60 2.54
N LEU A 48 13.22 0.27 2.15
CA LEU A 48 13.24 1.68 2.56
C LEU A 48 12.04 2.45 2.04
N SER A 49 11.72 2.31 0.76
CA SER A 49 10.59 3.01 0.15
C SER A 49 9.26 2.56 0.76
N MET A 50 9.09 1.28 1.07
CA MET A 50 7.88 0.79 1.75
C MET A 50 7.77 1.28 3.19
N GLN A 51 8.88 1.39 3.93
CA GLN A 51 8.85 2.00 5.26
C GLN A 51 8.47 3.47 5.20
N LYS A 52 9.07 4.25 4.30
CA LYS A 52 8.72 5.65 4.10
C LYS A 52 7.25 5.82 3.67
N TYR A 53 6.76 4.97 2.78
CA TYR A 53 5.35 4.95 2.39
C TYR A 53 4.41 4.80 3.60
N LYS A 54 4.69 3.84 4.49
CA LYS A 54 3.91 3.63 5.72
C LYS A 54 3.95 4.84 6.63
N LEU A 55 5.12 5.46 6.80
CA LEU A 55 5.30 6.63 7.65
C LEU A 55 4.58 7.87 7.08
N TYR A 56 4.64 8.09 5.76
CA TYR A 56 3.88 9.16 5.12
C TYR A 56 2.37 8.97 5.26
N ASN A 57 1.88 7.72 5.17
CA ASN A 57 0.47 7.42 5.45
C ASN A 57 0.09 7.71 6.91
N ALA A 58 0.96 7.38 7.86
CA ALA A 58 0.73 7.69 9.28
C ALA A 58 0.64 9.20 9.56
N LEU A 59 1.31 10.03 8.75
CA LEU A 59 1.23 11.49 8.79
C LEU A 59 0.12 12.07 7.89
N GLU A 60 -0.67 11.24 7.25
CA GLU A 60 -1.67 11.66 6.25
C GLU A 60 -1.08 12.46 5.07
N GLN A 61 0.21 12.29 4.81
CA GLN A 61 0.93 12.92 3.69
C GLN A 61 0.79 12.08 2.42
N ASN A 62 -0.43 12.00 1.90
CA ASN A 62 -0.80 11.11 0.80
C ASN A 62 0.00 11.36 -0.49
N ASP A 63 0.37 12.61 -0.80
CA ASP A 63 1.16 12.91 -2.00
C ASP A 63 2.60 12.39 -1.89
N ASN A 64 3.19 12.44 -0.71
CA ASN A 64 4.51 11.89 -0.46
C ASN A 64 4.48 10.35 -0.45
N ALA A 65 3.46 9.75 0.16
CA ALA A 65 3.23 8.31 0.10
C ALA A 65 3.09 7.82 -1.36
N PHE A 66 2.31 8.53 -2.17
CA PHE A 66 2.14 8.24 -3.58
C PHE A 66 3.47 8.26 -4.35
N LYS A 67 4.30 9.29 -4.14
CA LYS A 67 5.62 9.40 -4.79
C LYS A 67 6.55 8.23 -4.45
N GLU A 68 6.53 7.73 -3.22
CA GLU A 68 7.32 6.55 -2.84
C GLU A 68 6.89 5.30 -3.63
N VAL A 69 5.59 5.09 -3.81
CA VAL A 69 5.09 3.96 -4.59
C VAL A 69 5.35 4.15 -6.10
N GLU A 70 5.27 5.38 -6.63
CA GLU A 70 5.67 5.66 -8.02
C GLU A 70 7.14 5.29 -8.26
N LYS A 71 8.03 5.63 -7.35
CA LYS A 71 9.45 5.24 -7.42
C LYS A 71 9.61 3.72 -7.46
N LEU A 72 8.86 3.00 -6.63
CA LEU A 72 8.86 1.53 -6.60
C LEU A 72 8.35 0.94 -7.90
N ALA A 73 7.23 1.43 -8.42
CA ALA A 73 6.65 0.98 -9.67
C ALA A 73 7.59 1.23 -10.87
N ALA A 74 8.33 2.33 -10.87
CA ALA A 74 9.31 2.64 -11.90
C ALA A 74 10.55 1.71 -11.84
N LYS A 75 11.01 1.39 -10.63
CA LYS A 75 12.18 0.52 -10.44
C LYS A 75 11.85 -0.97 -10.63
N PHE A 76 10.65 -1.37 -10.28
CA PHE A 76 10.16 -2.75 -10.34
C PHE A 76 8.90 -2.85 -11.22
N PRO A 77 9.01 -2.62 -12.55
CA PRO A 77 7.84 -2.49 -13.43
C PRO A 77 7.04 -3.79 -13.62
N MET A 78 7.62 -4.94 -13.28
CA MET A 78 6.96 -6.25 -13.34
C MET A 78 6.34 -6.68 -12.01
N GLU A 79 6.37 -5.82 -11.00
CA GLU A 79 5.74 -6.07 -9.71
C GLU A 79 4.33 -5.47 -9.69
N SER A 80 3.33 -6.31 -9.89
CA SER A 80 1.92 -5.88 -10.00
C SER A 80 1.40 -5.19 -8.74
N ARG A 81 1.94 -5.55 -7.58
CA ARG A 81 1.57 -5.00 -6.27
C ARG A 81 1.64 -3.47 -6.22
N TYR A 82 2.67 -2.88 -6.82
CA TYR A 82 2.82 -1.41 -6.82
C TYR A 82 1.77 -0.72 -7.69
N GLN A 83 1.39 -1.34 -8.80
CA GLN A 83 0.29 -0.84 -9.63
C GLN A 83 -1.05 -0.90 -8.88
N ILE A 84 -1.29 -1.95 -8.11
CA ILE A 84 -2.49 -2.09 -7.29
C ILE A 84 -2.52 -0.99 -6.22
N ILE A 85 -1.44 -0.75 -5.50
CA ILE A 85 -1.36 0.31 -4.48
C ILE A 85 -1.62 1.69 -5.11
N LEU A 86 -1.05 1.99 -6.28
CA LEU A 86 -1.31 3.24 -7.00
C LEU A 86 -2.79 3.38 -7.39
N GLY A 87 -3.39 2.30 -7.84
CA GLY A 87 -4.83 2.24 -8.12
C GLY A 87 -5.67 2.52 -6.87
N ASP A 88 -5.35 1.87 -5.75
CA ASP A 88 -6.04 2.06 -4.48
C ASP A 88 -5.95 3.52 -3.98
N LEU A 89 -4.77 4.12 -4.08
CA LEU A 89 -4.57 5.53 -3.70
C LEU A 89 -5.39 6.51 -4.56
N HIS A 90 -5.54 6.25 -5.86
CA HIS A 90 -6.44 7.03 -6.71
C HIS A 90 -7.90 6.77 -6.38
N LEU A 91 -8.28 5.54 -6.06
CA LEU A 91 -9.63 5.19 -5.68
C LEU A 91 -10.06 5.91 -4.38
N GLU A 92 -9.18 6.01 -3.40
CA GLU A 92 -9.40 6.78 -2.17
C GLU A 92 -9.67 8.26 -2.44
N LYS A 93 -9.04 8.83 -3.47
CA LYS A 93 -9.30 10.19 -3.94
C LYS A 93 -10.53 10.30 -4.86
N ASN A 94 -11.27 9.22 -5.02
CA ASN A 94 -12.41 9.10 -5.94
C ASN A 94 -12.06 9.34 -7.42
N ASP A 95 -10.79 9.20 -7.79
CA ASP A 95 -10.32 9.23 -9.17
C ASP A 95 -10.42 7.84 -9.79
N THR A 96 -11.65 7.43 -10.09
CA THR A 96 -11.96 6.07 -10.57
C THR A 96 -11.36 5.78 -11.95
N VAL A 97 -11.17 6.80 -12.78
CA VAL A 97 -10.58 6.66 -14.13
C VAL A 97 -9.11 6.27 -14.03
N LYS A 98 -8.33 6.98 -13.23
CA LYS A 98 -6.91 6.64 -13.01
C LYS A 98 -6.76 5.34 -12.23
N ALA A 99 -7.59 5.11 -11.22
CA ALA A 99 -7.59 3.85 -10.47
C ALA A 99 -7.73 2.65 -11.42
N LEU A 100 -8.71 2.68 -12.33
CA LEU A 100 -8.92 1.60 -13.28
C LEU A 100 -7.72 1.36 -14.20
N LYS A 101 -7.05 2.42 -14.66
CA LYS A 101 -5.83 2.29 -15.49
C LYS A 101 -4.72 1.53 -14.77
N TYR A 102 -4.48 1.83 -13.50
CA TYR A 102 -3.49 1.13 -12.69
C TYR A 102 -3.88 -0.32 -12.44
N TYR A 103 -5.16 -0.60 -12.16
CA TYR A 103 -5.65 -1.97 -12.00
C TYR A 103 -5.53 -2.79 -13.27
N GLN A 104 -5.85 -2.22 -14.43
CA GLN A 104 -5.67 -2.88 -15.72
C GLN A 104 -4.19 -3.24 -15.96
N LYS A 105 -3.28 -2.31 -15.67
CA LYS A 105 -1.85 -2.57 -15.77
C LYS A 105 -1.38 -3.67 -14.81
N ALA A 106 -1.89 -3.68 -13.57
CA ALA A 106 -1.61 -4.75 -12.63
C ALA A 106 -2.09 -6.12 -13.14
N HIS A 107 -3.28 -6.17 -13.72
CA HIS A 107 -3.85 -7.39 -14.30
C HIS A 107 -3.04 -7.92 -15.49
N GLU A 108 -2.51 -7.03 -16.34
CA GLU A 108 -1.61 -7.42 -17.44
C GLU A 108 -0.32 -8.06 -16.93
N ILE A 109 0.21 -7.58 -15.79
CA ILE A 109 1.43 -8.11 -15.18
C ILE A 109 1.17 -9.46 -14.50
N ASP A 110 0.12 -9.55 -13.69
CA ASP A 110 -0.27 -10.75 -12.95
C ASP A 110 -1.79 -10.92 -12.94
N PRO A 111 -2.35 -11.67 -13.92
CA PRO A 111 -3.78 -11.89 -14.04
C PRO A 111 -4.40 -12.65 -12.86
N GLU A 112 -3.57 -13.40 -12.11
CA GLU A 112 -4.02 -14.25 -11.01
C GLU A 112 -3.77 -13.62 -9.62
N SER A 113 -3.37 -12.35 -9.56
CA SER A 113 -3.11 -11.69 -8.29
C SER A 113 -4.36 -11.65 -7.41
N PRO A 114 -4.33 -12.23 -6.21
CA PRO A 114 -5.46 -12.17 -5.30
C PRO A 114 -5.74 -10.74 -4.82
N TYR A 115 -4.73 -9.90 -4.73
CA TYR A 115 -4.86 -8.49 -4.34
C TYR A 115 -5.58 -7.68 -5.41
N TYR A 116 -5.37 -7.98 -6.68
CA TYR A 116 -6.14 -7.40 -7.77
C TYR A 116 -7.64 -7.67 -7.63
N ILE A 117 -8.02 -8.90 -7.31
CA ILE A 117 -9.44 -9.29 -7.12
C ILE A 117 -10.07 -8.47 -6.00
N VAL A 118 -9.39 -8.32 -4.86
CA VAL A 118 -9.86 -7.53 -3.71
C VAL A 118 -10.02 -6.05 -4.07
N SER A 119 -9.03 -5.46 -4.72
CA SER A 119 -9.06 -4.05 -5.14
C SER A 119 -10.14 -3.79 -6.19
N MET A 120 -10.37 -4.72 -7.12
CA MET A 120 -11.48 -4.61 -8.08
C MET A 120 -12.86 -4.73 -7.42
N ALA A 121 -13.01 -5.53 -6.37
CA ALA A 121 -14.24 -5.54 -5.59
C ALA A 121 -14.53 -4.17 -5.00
N ASN A 122 -13.53 -3.53 -4.39
CA ASN A 122 -13.64 -2.17 -3.86
C ASN A 122 -13.95 -1.14 -4.96
N TYR A 123 -13.27 -1.24 -6.10
CA TYR A 123 -13.53 -0.37 -7.26
C TYR A 123 -15.00 -0.45 -7.71
N TYR A 124 -15.53 -1.65 -7.91
CA TYR A 124 -16.92 -1.83 -8.34
C TYR A 124 -17.93 -1.33 -7.31
N GLU A 125 -17.61 -1.41 -6.02
CA GLU A 125 -18.42 -0.81 -4.97
C GLU A 125 -18.47 0.72 -5.08
N VAL A 126 -17.32 1.35 -5.32
CA VAL A 126 -17.22 2.82 -5.45
C VAL A 126 -17.98 3.32 -6.67
N VAL A 127 -17.90 2.62 -7.80
CA VAL A 127 -18.65 3.00 -9.03
C VAL A 127 -20.10 2.52 -9.04
N GLY A 128 -20.56 1.85 -7.99
CA GLY A 128 -21.94 1.42 -7.82
C GLY A 128 -22.36 0.18 -8.61
N ASN A 129 -21.40 -0.59 -9.14
CA ASN A 129 -21.69 -1.85 -9.83
C ASN A 129 -21.71 -3.01 -8.82
N LYS A 130 -22.85 -3.21 -8.17
CA LYS A 130 -23.02 -4.20 -7.10
C LYS A 130 -22.82 -5.64 -7.58
N ASP A 131 -23.27 -5.99 -8.78
CA ASP A 131 -23.16 -7.36 -9.30
C ASP A 131 -21.69 -7.72 -9.59
N ALA A 132 -20.94 -6.81 -10.18
CA ALA A 132 -19.53 -6.99 -10.41
C ALA A 132 -18.73 -7.05 -9.09
N ALA A 133 -19.07 -6.22 -8.11
CA ALA A 133 -18.48 -6.24 -6.78
C ALA A 133 -18.70 -7.59 -6.09
N GLU A 134 -19.92 -8.10 -6.09
CA GLU A 134 -20.27 -9.40 -5.50
C GLU A 134 -19.52 -10.54 -6.18
N THR A 135 -19.41 -10.51 -7.51
CA THR A 135 -18.63 -11.50 -8.26
C THR A 135 -17.16 -11.51 -7.82
N GLN A 136 -16.54 -10.34 -7.68
CA GLN A 136 -15.15 -10.25 -7.20
C GLN A 136 -15.00 -10.71 -5.74
N ILE A 137 -15.95 -10.38 -4.88
CA ILE A 137 -15.97 -10.86 -3.48
C ILE A 137 -16.00 -12.39 -3.44
N ARG A 138 -16.87 -13.03 -4.20
CA ARG A 138 -16.93 -14.49 -4.30
C ARG A 138 -15.62 -15.08 -4.80
N ASN A 139 -15.03 -14.50 -5.85
CA ASN A 139 -13.75 -14.94 -6.38
C ASN A 139 -12.62 -14.84 -5.34
N ALA A 140 -12.61 -13.74 -4.55
CA ALA A 140 -11.64 -13.59 -3.46
C ALA A 140 -11.80 -14.67 -2.37
N LEU A 141 -13.02 -14.96 -1.97
CA LEU A 141 -13.30 -15.95 -0.91
C LEU A 141 -12.87 -17.38 -1.28
N VAL A 142 -12.93 -17.74 -2.55
CA VAL A 142 -12.51 -19.07 -3.04
C VAL A 142 -11.05 -19.10 -3.51
N ASN A 143 -10.35 -17.98 -3.56
CA ASN A 143 -8.98 -17.92 -4.01
C ASN A 143 -8.02 -18.54 -2.97
N GLU A 144 -7.30 -19.58 -3.37
CA GLU A 144 -6.39 -20.31 -2.48
C GLU A 144 -5.14 -19.50 -2.09
N LYS A 145 -4.75 -18.52 -2.90
CA LYS A 145 -3.59 -17.65 -2.66
C LYS A 145 -3.89 -16.55 -1.63
N LEU A 146 -5.16 -16.28 -1.33
CA LEU A 146 -5.55 -15.27 -0.37
C LEU A 146 -5.59 -15.86 1.04
N ASP A 147 -4.96 -15.18 2.00
CA ASP A 147 -4.93 -15.63 3.39
C ASP A 147 -6.31 -15.59 4.06
N VAL A 148 -6.47 -16.41 5.08
CA VAL A 148 -7.74 -16.56 5.80
C VAL A 148 -8.18 -15.28 6.50
N GLU A 149 -7.25 -14.53 7.07
CA GLU A 149 -7.54 -13.27 7.75
C GLU A 149 -8.15 -12.23 6.80
N THR A 150 -7.57 -12.10 5.61
CA THR A 150 -8.12 -11.24 4.55
C THR A 150 -9.50 -11.68 4.10
N LYS A 151 -9.72 -13.00 3.93
CA LYS A 151 -11.04 -13.57 3.60
C LYS A 151 -12.08 -13.27 4.66
N VAL A 152 -11.74 -13.43 5.94
CA VAL A 152 -12.63 -13.09 7.08
C VAL A 152 -12.97 -11.61 7.07
N GLY A 153 -12.01 -10.73 6.83
CA GLY A 153 -12.22 -9.28 6.70
C GLY A 153 -13.20 -8.91 5.57
N ILE A 154 -13.05 -9.53 4.41
CA ILE A 154 -13.94 -9.33 3.24
C ILE A 154 -15.36 -9.80 3.58
N LEU A 155 -15.50 -10.99 4.13
CA LEU A 155 -16.79 -11.57 4.49
C LEU A 155 -17.52 -10.73 5.55
N SER A 156 -16.80 -10.27 6.57
CA SER A 156 -17.35 -9.42 7.63
C SER A 156 -17.91 -8.11 7.07
N ARG A 157 -17.17 -7.44 6.19
CA ARG A 157 -17.64 -6.22 5.51
C ARG A 157 -18.87 -6.47 4.64
N TYR A 158 -18.88 -7.57 3.93
CA TYR A 158 -20.01 -7.95 3.08
C TYR A 158 -21.29 -8.20 3.90
N ILE A 159 -21.19 -8.92 5.04
CA ILE A 159 -22.29 -9.19 5.95
C ILE A 159 -22.84 -7.88 6.54
N LEU A 160 -21.98 -6.97 6.98
CA LEU A 160 -22.39 -5.65 7.50
C LEU A 160 -23.17 -4.84 6.47
N LYS A 161 -22.75 -4.85 5.21
CA LYS A 161 -23.48 -4.18 4.12
C LYS A 161 -24.85 -4.79 3.87
N LEU A 162 -24.96 -6.11 3.85
CA LEU A 162 -26.25 -6.79 3.71
C LEU A 162 -27.23 -6.45 4.84
N GLN A 163 -26.71 -6.28 6.07
CA GLN A 163 -27.53 -5.87 7.21
C GLN A 163 -28.01 -4.42 7.08
N GLN A 164 -27.18 -3.52 6.56
CA GLN A 164 -27.55 -2.12 6.32
C GLN A 164 -28.61 -1.98 5.24
N THR A 165 -28.52 -2.77 4.15
CA THR A 165 -29.53 -2.75 3.06
C THR A 165 -30.87 -3.34 3.47
N LYS A 166 -30.93 -4.19 4.49
CA LYS A 166 -32.20 -4.73 5.02
C LYS A 166 -32.92 -3.80 6.01
N LYS A 167 -32.23 -2.77 6.51
CA LYS A 167 -32.79 -1.78 7.44
C LYS A 167 -33.30 -0.50 6.76
N GLY A 168 -33.08 -0.35 5.46
CA GLY A 168 -33.60 0.73 4.61
C GLY A 168 -34.67 0.24 3.67
#